data_0a73e67301d55dc574003911019f91ee
#
_entry.id   0a73e67301d55dc574003911019f91ee
#
_cell.length_a   1.000
_cell.length_b   1.000
_cell.length_c   1.000
_cell.angle_alpha   90.00
_cell.angle_beta   90.00
_cell.angle_gamma   90.00
#
_symmetry.space_group_name_H-M   'P 1'
#
loop_
_entity.id
_entity.type
_entity.pdbx_description
1 polymer ?
#
loop_
_entity_poly.entity_id
_entity_poly.type
_entity_poly.pdbx_seq_one_letter_code
_entity_poly.pdbx_strand_id
1 'polypeptide(L)'
;PGFPRRIPAAVVPAPLDALARMLPMFRPSSIWKAGQLLLFTREGLPYPIALGSPKQNFWGTLIFAPTGSGKSFLMNMLNGGVLFSPGITEVPMCTIIDKGPSAKGVVQLAKAVLPPEVAEQVVYWRPTPTDVSYTVNPFDTQLGCDRPLQADKDFLAALLGGIASTLGPEGGKFIGRIIDVAYEY
;
A
#
# COMPACT_ATOMS: atom_id res chain seq x y z
N PRO A 1 -18.51 14.22 48.09
CA PRO A 1 -17.28 13.47 47.96
C PRO A 1 -16.17 14.47 47.64
N GLY A 2 -15.39 14.82 48.70
CA GLY A 2 -14.31 15.81 48.59
C GLY A 2 -13.10 15.18 47.91
N PHE A 3 -12.42 15.96 47.08
CA PHE A 3 -11.11 15.61 46.55
C PHE A 3 -10.14 15.39 47.75
N PRO A 4 -9.23 14.41 47.65
CA PRO A 4 -8.26 14.17 48.69
C PRO A 4 -7.42 15.43 48.93
N ARG A 5 -7.41 15.92 50.16
CA ARG A 5 -6.74 17.17 50.58
C ARG A 5 -5.21 17.11 50.53
N ARG A 6 -4.60 15.96 50.27
CA ARG A 6 -3.15 15.81 50.19
C ARG A 6 -2.79 14.87 49.03
N ILE A 7 -2.03 15.40 48.09
CA ILE A 7 -1.34 14.61 47.08
C ILE A 7 -0.03 14.13 47.70
N PRO A 8 0.24 12.83 47.83
CA PRO A 8 1.43 12.32 48.54
C PRO A 8 2.74 12.51 47.76
N ALA A 9 2.72 13.20 46.60
CA ALA A 9 3.88 13.48 45.78
C ALA A 9 4.38 14.92 45.95
N ALA A 10 5.67 15.12 45.73
CA ALA A 10 6.26 16.46 45.71
C ALA A 10 5.56 17.33 44.65
N VAL A 11 4.98 18.45 45.08
CA VAL A 11 4.32 19.37 44.16
C VAL A 11 5.36 20.38 43.66
N VAL A 12 5.59 20.38 42.38
CA VAL A 12 6.42 21.37 41.71
C VAL A 12 5.50 22.38 41.02
N PRO A 13 5.64 23.71 41.34
CA PRO A 13 4.87 24.71 40.63
C PRO A 13 5.31 24.74 39.16
N ALA A 14 4.34 24.67 38.25
CA ALA A 14 4.57 24.77 36.80
C ALA A 14 3.66 25.84 36.19
N PRO A 15 4.11 26.61 35.20
CA PRO A 15 3.27 27.53 34.45
C PRO A 15 2.06 26.79 33.86
N LEU A 16 0.91 27.47 33.82
CA LEU A 16 -0.34 26.85 33.34
C LEU A 16 -0.24 26.35 31.92
N ASP A 17 0.49 27.06 31.03
CA ASP A 17 0.72 26.67 29.66
C ASP A 17 1.56 25.39 29.54
N ALA A 18 2.56 25.23 30.43
CA ALA A 18 3.36 24.00 30.49
C ALA A 18 2.50 22.83 30.97
N LEU A 19 1.64 23.03 31.95
CA LEU A 19 0.74 22.02 32.46
C LEU A 19 -0.33 21.66 31.44
N ALA A 20 -0.86 22.63 30.72
CA ALA A 20 -1.81 22.41 29.63
C ALA A 20 -1.21 21.56 28.51
N ARG A 21 0.06 21.77 28.14
CA ARG A 21 0.79 20.97 27.14
C ARG A 21 1.05 19.52 27.57
N MET A 22 1.02 19.24 28.86
CA MET A 22 1.16 17.89 29.41
C MET A 22 -0.15 17.11 29.39
N LEU A 23 -1.29 17.79 29.25
CA LEU A 23 -2.57 17.12 29.11
C LEU A 23 -2.64 16.35 27.78
N PRO A 24 -3.17 15.12 27.76
CA PRO A 24 -3.22 14.29 26.55
C PRO A 24 -4.05 14.90 25.42
N MET A 25 -4.95 15.83 25.74
CA MET A 25 -5.78 16.52 24.74
C MET A 25 -5.01 17.50 23.84
N PHE A 26 -3.80 17.93 24.26
CA PHE A 26 -2.94 18.81 23.46
C PHE A 26 -1.82 18.06 22.76
N ARG A 27 -1.72 16.74 22.94
CA ARG A 27 -0.74 15.93 22.26
C ARG A 27 -1.26 15.64 20.84
N PRO A 28 -0.53 16.01 19.80
CA PRO A 28 -0.94 15.65 18.44
C PRO A 28 -1.01 14.13 18.34
N SER A 29 -2.14 13.61 17.89
CA SER A 29 -2.34 12.17 17.68
C SER A 29 -1.55 11.66 16.46
N SER A 30 -1.22 12.55 15.54
CA SER A 30 -0.52 12.26 14.28
C SER A 30 0.66 13.22 14.07
N ILE A 31 1.66 12.76 13.33
CA ILE A 31 2.78 13.60 12.85
C ILE A 31 2.34 14.58 11.76
N TRP A 32 1.22 14.32 11.11
CA TRP A 32 0.65 15.18 10.07
C TRP A 32 -0.41 16.13 10.65
N LYS A 33 -0.43 17.35 10.14
CA LYS A 33 -1.49 18.33 10.48
C LYS A 33 -2.72 18.19 9.59
N ALA A 34 -2.52 17.69 8.39
CA ALA A 34 -3.54 17.41 7.38
C ALA A 34 -3.08 16.22 6.53
N GLY A 35 -3.99 15.63 5.76
CA GLY A 35 -3.67 14.50 4.89
C GLY A 35 -4.86 14.12 4.02
N GLN A 36 -4.67 13.12 3.16
CA GLN A 36 -5.70 12.60 2.27
C GLN A 36 -6.83 11.91 3.04
N LEU A 37 -6.52 11.35 4.21
CA LEU A 37 -7.48 10.68 5.07
C LEU A 37 -7.48 11.25 6.46
N LEU A 38 -8.67 11.30 7.06
CA LEU A 38 -8.85 11.60 8.47
C LEU A 38 -9.43 10.36 9.15
N LEU A 39 -8.61 9.75 10.00
CA LEU A 39 -9.04 8.68 10.89
C LEU A 39 -9.18 9.23 12.31
N PHE A 40 -9.60 8.38 13.22
CA PHE A 40 -9.70 8.70 14.62
C PHE A 40 -8.99 7.63 15.45
N THR A 41 -8.29 8.06 16.50
CA THR A 41 -7.73 7.13 17.48
C THR A 41 -8.86 6.49 18.27
N ARG A 42 -8.53 5.47 19.07
CA ARG A 42 -9.50 4.82 19.97
C ARG A 42 -10.12 5.82 20.98
N GLU A 43 -9.36 6.84 21.33
CA GLU A 43 -9.78 7.91 22.25
C GLU A 43 -10.57 9.02 21.55
N GLY A 44 -10.84 8.89 20.24
CA GLY A 44 -11.61 9.86 19.46
C GLY A 44 -10.80 11.07 18.97
N LEU A 45 -9.46 11.05 19.09
CA LEU A 45 -8.63 12.14 18.57
C LEU A 45 -8.49 12.04 17.04
N PRO A 46 -8.56 13.17 16.32
CA PRO A 46 -8.32 13.19 14.88
C PRO A 46 -6.93 12.68 14.52
N TYR A 47 -6.85 11.78 13.57
CA TYR A 47 -5.60 11.20 13.07
C TYR A 47 -5.50 11.37 11.56
N PRO A 48 -5.05 12.53 11.07
CA PRO A 48 -4.82 12.71 9.65
C PRO A 48 -3.66 11.84 9.16
N ILE A 49 -3.78 11.30 7.95
CA ILE A 49 -2.76 10.50 7.27
C ILE A 49 -2.43 11.17 5.93
N ALA A 50 -1.16 11.48 5.73
CA ALA A 50 -0.62 11.99 4.48
C ALA A 50 0.37 10.98 3.89
N LEU A 51 -0.13 10.13 2.98
CA LEU A 51 0.69 9.15 2.28
C LEU A 51 1.68 9.86 1.33
N GLY A 52 2.90 9.33 1.26
CA GLY A 52 3.96 9.94 0.44
C GLY A 52 4.50 11.27 0.97
N SER A 53 4.16 11.64 2.20
CA SER A 53 4.64 12.87 2.83
C SER A 53 6.16 12.83 3.07
N PRO A 54 6.90 13.95 2.84
CA PRO A 54 8.33 14.03 3.14
C PRO A 54 8.66 13.86 4.63
N LYS A 55 7.66 13.82 5.50
CA LYS A 55 7.82 13.46 6.92
C LYS A 55 7.98 11.96 7.15
N GLN A 56 7.74 11.13 6.15
CA GLN A 56 7.98 9.70 6.21
C GLN A 56 9.39 9.38 5.71
N ASN A 57 10.17 8.71 6.53
CA ASN A 57 11.48 8.20 6.11
C ASN A 57 11.34 7.02 5.14
N PHE A 58 10.25 6.25 5.26
CA PHE A 58 9.91 5.11 4.40
C PHE A 58 8.45 5.22 3.98
N TRP A 59 8.17 4.93 2.71
CA TRP A 59 6.81 5.01 2.17
C TRP A 59 6.04 3.68 2.23
N GLY A 60 6.57 2.73 2.99
CA GLY A 60 5.92 1.46 3.25
C GLY A 60 4.88 1.58 4.37
N THR A 61 3.68 1.04 4.14
CA THR A 61 2.62 0.92 5.14
C THR A 61 2.28 -0.55 5.35
N LEU A 62 2.36 -1.04 6.58
CA LEU A 62 1.95 -2.38 6.95
C LEU A 62 0.67 -2.32 7.79
N ILE A 63 -0.33 -3.12 7.41
CA ILE A 63 -1.62 -3.21 8.10
C ILE A 63 -1.81 -4.62 8.62
N PHE A 64 -1.78 -4.75 9.95
CA PHE A 64 -2.03 -6.02 10.64
C PHE A 64 -3.40 -5.96 11.30
N ALA A 65 -4.26 -6.91 10.97
CA ALA A 65 -5.60 -6.94 11.55
C ALA A 65 -6.19 -8.34 11.41
N PRO A 66 -7.02 -8.79 12.38
CA PRO A 66 -7.78 -10.03 12.27
C PRO A 66 -8.74 -10.01 11.08
N THR A 67 -9.20 -11.18 10.69
CA THR A 67 -10.26 -11.30 9.67
C THR A 67 -11.53 -10.59 10.16
N GLY A 68 -12.18 -9.84 9.29
CA GLY A 68 -13.41 -9.10 9.62
C GLY A 68 -13.21 -7.74 10.30
N SER A 69 -11.98 -7.33 10.65
CA SER A 69 -11.70 -6.06 11.35
C SER A 69 -11.67 -4.81 10.46
N GLY A 70 -12.01 -4.92 9.18
CA GLY A 70 -12.02 -3.79 8.26
C GLY A 70 -10.69 -3.50 7.54
N LYS A 71 -9.72 -4.43 7.55
CA LYS A 71 -8.44 -4.26 6.87
C LYS A 71 -8.57 -3.87 5.39
N SER A 72 -9.39 -4.62 4.64
CA SER A 72 -9.61 -4.33 3.21
C SER A 72 -10.33 -3.00 2.99
N PHE A 73 -11.23 -2.62 3.89
CA PHE A 73 -11.87 -1.31 3.85
C PHE A 73 -10.85 -0.18 4.03
N LEU A 74 -9.97 -0.30 5.05
CA LEU A 74 -8.90 0.67 5.28
C LEU A 74 -7.94 0.75 4.09
N MET A 75 -7.53 -0.38 3.52
CA MET A 75 -6.70 -0.41 2.31
C MET A 75 -7.37 0.32 1.14
N ASN A 76 -8.65 0.08 0.90
CA ASN A 76 -9.41 0.76 -0.15
C ASN A 76 -9.55 2.26 0.11
N MET A 77 -9.73 2.67 1.37
CA MET A 77 -9.71 4.09 1.74
C MET A 77 -8.35 4.74 1.47
N LEU A 78 -7.25 4.05 1.79
CA LEU A 78 -5.89 4.56 1.51
C LEU A 78 -5.65 4.69 0.01
N ASN A 79 -5.99 3.68 -0.78
CA ASN A 79 -5.88 3.71 -2.24
C ASN A 79 -6.74 4.82 -2.85
N GLY A 80 -7.98 4.97 -2.40
CA GLY A 80 -8.86 6.06 -2.82
C GLY A 80 -8.31 7.43 -2.41
N GLY A 81 -7.74 7.54 -1.20
CA GLY A 81 -7.11 8.78 -0.73
C GLY A 81 -5.94 9.23 -1.60
N VAL A 82 -5.17 8.29 -2.16
CA VAL A 82 -4.10 8.59 -3.11
C VAL A 82 -4.66 8.97 -4.47
N LEU A 83 -5.59 8.17 -5.02
CA LEU A 83 -6.15 8.37 -6.36
C LEU A 83 -6.98 9.65 -6.49
N PHE A 84 -7.68 10.04 -5.44
CA PHE A 84 -8.60 11.19 -5.44
C PHE A 84 -8.12 12.35 -4.56
N SER A 85 -6.81 12.42 -4.31
CA SER A 85 -6.24 13.49 -3.49
C SER A 85 -6.51 14.87 -4.11
N PRO A 86 -7.02 15.84 -3.33
CA PRO A 86 -7.23 17.19 -3.86
C PRO A 86 -5.93 17.82 -4.33
N GLY A 87 -5.97 18.48 -5.49
CA GLY A 87 -4.82 19.24 -6.04
C GLY A 87 -3.81 18.40 -6.80
N ILE A 88 -4.07 17.11 -7.05
CA ILE A 88 -3.27 16.36 -8.02
C ILE A 88 -3.58 16.80 -9.44
N THR A 89 -2.55 17.10 -10.21
CA THR A 89 -2.65 17.46 -11.64
C THR A 89 -2.66 16.23 -12.53
N GLU A 90 -2.00 15.17 -12.09
CA GLU A 90 -1.93 13.90 -12.81
C GLU A 90 -2.31 12.75 -11.85
N VAL A 91 -3.15 11.84 -12.33
CA VAL A 91 -3.55 10.68 -11.54
C VAL A 91 -2.35 9.74 -11.40
N PRO A 92 -1.94 9.38 -10.18
CA PRO A 92 -0.79 8.52 -9.97
C PRO A 92 -1.07 7.10 -10.48
N MET A 93 -0.05 6.46 -11.04
CA MET A 93 -0.13 5.04 -11.35
C MET A 93 -0.31 4.25 -10.06
N CYS A 94 -1.36 3.44 -10.01
CA CYS A 94 -1.71 2.64 -8.84
C CYS A 94 -1.94 1.19 -9.25
N THR A 95 -1.14 0.27 -8.70
CA THR A 95 -1.31 -1.17 -8.90
C THR A 95 -1.81 -1.80 -7.61
N ILE A 96 -2.96 -2.48 -7.68
CA ILE A 96 -3.57 -3.15 -6.53
C ILE A 96 -3.59 -4.65 -6.80
N ILE A 97 -2.88 -5.41 -5.97
CA ILE A 97 -2.88 -6.87 -6.00
C ILE A 97 -3.73 -7.35 -4.82
N ASP A 98 -4.88 -7.94 -5.12
CA ASP A 98 -5.84 -8.40 -4.11
C ASP A 98 -6.22 -9.86 -4.36
N LYS A 99 -6.16 -10.69 -3.34
CA LYS A 99 -6.58 -12.09 -3.41
C LYS A 99 -8.11 -12.23 -3.55
N GLY A 100 -8.86 -11.21 -3.13
CA GLY A 100 -10.33 -11.17 -3.13
C GLY A 100 -10.89 -10.11 -4.07
N PRO A 101 -12.22 -9.93 -4.13
CA PRO A 101 -12.86 -8.93 -4.95
C PRO A 101 -12.93 -7.54 -4.28
N SER A 102 -12.27 -7.31 -3.14
CA SER A 102 -12.47 -6.11 -2.33
C SER A 102 -12.01 -4.82 -3.03
N ALA A 103 -10.98 -4.89 -3.88
CA ALA A 103 -10.49 -3.75 -4.65
C ALA A 103 -11.41 -3.35 -5.82
N LYS A 104 -12.36 -4.21 -6.24
CA LYS A 104 -13.27 -3.93 -7.35
C LYS A 104 -14.06 -2.64 -7.16
N GLY A 105 -14.44 -2.32 -5.92
CA GLY A 105 -15.16 -1.08 -5.59
C GLY A 105 -14.35 0.17 -5.87
N VAL A 106 -13.06 0.18 -5.54
CA VAL A 106 -12.16 1.31 -5.83
C VAL A 106 -11.98 1.49 -7.33
N VAL A 107 -11.82 0.40 -8.08
CA VAL A 107 -11.72 0.43 -9.54
C VAL A 107 -12.98 0.98 -10.19
N GLN A 108 -14.16 0.55 -9.73
CA GLN A 108 -15.45 1.07 -10.24
C GLN A 108 -15.62 2.56 -9.93
N LEU A 109 -15.26 2.97 -8.72
CA LEU A 109 -15.29 4.38 -8.33
C LEU A 109 -14.33 5.21 -9.19
N ALA A 110 -13.10 4.71 -9.41
CA ALA A 110 -12.13 5.38 -10.27
C ALA A 110 -12.66 5.57 -11.69
N LYS A 111 -13.27 4.55 -12.29
CA LYS A 111 -13.90 4.65 -13.62
C LYS A 111 -15.05 5.63 -13.67
N ALA A 112 -15.78 5.82 -12.57
CA ALA A 112 -16.95 6.71 -12.52
C ALA A 112 -16.59 8.19 -12.28
N VAL A 113 -15.46 8.45 -11.60
CA VAL A 113 -15.09 9.78 -11.11
C VAL A 113 -13.98 10.42 -11.93
N LEU A 114 -13.06 9.62 -12.46
CA LEU A 114 -11.92 10.13 -13.23
C LEU A 114 -12.35 10.61 -14.63
N PRO A 115 -11.59 11.54 -15.24
CA PRO A 115 -11.81 11.95 -16.62
C PRO A 115 -11.83 10.74 -17.57
N PRO A 116 -12.63 10.76 -18.64
CA PRO A 116 -12.80 9.61 -19.55
C PRO A 116 -11.46 9.04 -20.06
N GLU A 117 -10.52 9.90 -20.41
CA GLU A 117 -9.19 9.54 -20.93
C GLU A 117 -8.37 8.71 -19.92
N VAL A 118 -8.54 9.00 -18.62
CA VAL A 118 -7.87 8.28 -17.54
C VAL A 118 -8.69 7.05 -17.14
N ALA A 119 -10.01 7.16 -17.16
CA ALA A 119 -10.92 6.06 -16.81
C ALA A 119 -10.77 4.87 -17.77
N GLU A 120 -10.45 5.11 -19.06
CA GLU A 120 -10.16 4.06 -20.05
C GLU A 120 -8.88 3.27 -19.70
N GLN A 121 -7.93 3.89 -19.02
CA GLN A 121 -6.68 3.25 -18.57
C GLN A 121 -6.86 2.43 -17.28
N VAL A 122 -8.00 2.56 -16.60
CA VAL A 122 -8.27 1.81 -15.37
C VAL A 122 -8.73 0.40 -15.71
N VAL A 123 -7.89 -0.58 -15.43
CA VAL A 123 -8.15 -1.99 -15.72
C VAL A 123 -8.43 -2.75 -14.42
N TYR A 124 -9.46 -3.58 -14.45
CA TYR A 124 -9.68 -4.63 -13.45
C TYR A 124 -9.49 -5.98 -14.13
N TRP A 125 -8.47 -6.67 -13.73
CA TRP A 125 -8.17 -7.98 -14.29
C TRP A 125 -8.19 -9.05 -13.19
N ARG A 126 -8.83 -10.16 -13.48
CA ARG A 126 -8.82 -11.36 -12.64
C ARG A 126 -8.25 -12.50 -13.47
N PRO A 127 -6.99 -12.91 -13.19
CA PRO A 127 -6.39 -14.00 -13.95
C PRO A 127 -7.21 -15.28 -13.75
N THR A 128 -7.62 -15.87 -14.87
CA THR A 128 -8.23 -17.19 -14.92
C THR A 128 -7.52 -18.02 -16.00
N PRO A 129 -7.41 -19.35 -15.85
CA PRO A 129 -6.74 -20.19 -16.83
C PRO A 129 -7.35 -20.14 -18.24
N THR A 130 -8.59 -19.66 -18.35
CA THR A 130 -9.36 -19.59 -19.60
C THR A 130 -9.51 -18.16 -20.15
N ASP A 131 -8.93 -17.17 -19.48
CA ASP A 131 -9.01 -15.78 -19.94
C ASP A 131 -8.02 -15.57 -21.08
N VAL A 132 -8.57 -15.24 -22.26
CA VAL A 132 -7.79 -14.94 -23.46
C VAL A 132 -7.68 -13.44 -23.74
N SER A 133 -8.36 -12.61 -22.93
CA SER A 133 -8.42 -11.15 -23.13
C SER A 133 -7.17 -10.45 -22.62
N TYR A 134 -6.58 -10.97 -21.55
CA TYR A 134 -5.39 -10.42 -20.92
C TYR A 134 -4.44 -11.55 -20.54
N THR A 135 -3.25 -11.52 -21.08
CA THR A 135 -2.15 -12.41 -20.71
C THR A 135 -0.95 -11.57 -20.27
N VAL A 136 -0.26 -12.02 -19.25
CA VAL A 136 1.03 -11.46 -18.89
C VAL A 136 2.08 -12.35 -19.49
N ASN A 137 2.92 -11.78 -20.37
CA ASN A 137 4.11 -12.48 -20.83
C ASN A 137 5.20 -12.30 -19.76
N PRO A 138 5.56 -13.34 -19.00
CA PRO A 138 6.58 -13.21 -17.97
C PRO A 138 7.99 -12.97 -18.55
N PHE A 139 8.18 -13.15 -19.86
CA PHE A 139 9.42 -12.92 -20.57
C PHE A 139 9.53 -11.52 -21.18
N ASP A 140 8.55 -10.64 -20.97
CA ASP A 140 8.68 -9.24 -21.40
C ASP A 140 9.84 -8.55 -20.70
N THR A 141 10.57 -7.75 -21.48
CA THR A 141 11.62 -6.88 -20.96
C THR A 141 11.10 -5.47 -20.69
N GLN A 142 11.80 -4.71 -19.89
CA GLN A 142 11.49 -3.31 -19.68
C GLN A 142 11.59 -2.52 -21.00
N LEU A 143 10.74 -1.50 -21.16
CA LEU A 143 10.76 -0.64 -22.35
C LEU A 143 12.16 -0.09 -22.61
N GLY A 144 12.69 -0.35 -23.81
CA GLY A 144 14.03 0.06 -24.21
C GLY A 144 15.16 -0.88 -23.80
N CYS A 145 14.86 -2.04 -23.22
CA CYS A 145 15.83 -3.07 -22.89
C CYS A 145 15.66 -4.29 -23.81
N ASP A 146 16.69 -4.65 -24.54
CA ASP A 146 16.72 -5.86 -25.39
C ASP A 146 16.97 -7.14 -24.56
N ARG A 147 17.42 -6.98 -23.32
CA ARG A 147 17.73 -8.09 -22.42
C ARG A 147 17.14 -7.85 -21.02
N PRO A 148 16.71 -8.92 -20.32
CA PRO A 148 16.16 -8.82 -19.01
C PRO A 148 17.24 -8.38 -17.98
N LEU A 149 16.82 -7.61 -16.99
CA LEU A 149 17.67 -7.32 -15.84
C LEU A 149 17.86 -8.59 -15.01
N GLN A 150 18.88 -8.61 -14.15
CA GLN A 150 19.10 -9.75 -13.25
C GLN A 150 17.88 -10.04 -12.36
N ALA A 151 17.19 -9.00 -11.88
CA ALA A 151 15.98 -9.14 -11.09
C ALA A 151 14.83 -9.85 -11.86
N ASP A 152 14.71 -9.59 -13.16
CA ASP A 152 13.70 -10.24 -14.02
C ASP A 152 14.04 -11.71 -14.22
N LYS A 153 15.34 -12.04 -14.41
CA LYS A 153 15.82 -13.42 -14.50
C LYS A 153 15.57 -14.18 -13.21
N ASP A 154 15.83 -13.57 -12.06
CA ASP A 154 15.61 -14.18 -10.74
C ASP A 154 14.10 -14.43 -10.50
N PHE A 155 13.25 -13.50 -10.94
CA PHE A 155 11.80 -13.67 -10.91
C PHE A 155 11.34 -14.83 -11.81
N LEU A 156 11.82 -14.88 -13.05
CA LEU A 156 11.52 -15.97 -14.00
C LEU A 156 11.99 -17.32 -13.46
N ALA A 157 13.18 -17.38 -12.88
CA ALA A 157 13.70 -18.60 -12.30
C ALA A 157 12.84 -19.08 -11.11
N ALA A 158 12.38 -18.17 -10.27
CA ALA A 158 11.47 -18.49 -9.18
C ALA A 158 10.08 -18.93 -9.68
N LEU A 159 9.54 -18.25 -10.70
CA LEU A 159 8.26 -18.58 -11.31
C LEU A 159 8.30 -19.98 -11.97
N LEU A 160 9.27 -20.21 -12.83
CA LEU A 160 9.43 -21.49 -13.53
C LEU A 160 9.77 -22.62 -12.56
N GLY A 161 10.59 -22.36 -11.55
CA GLY A 161 10.89 -23.30 -10.47
C GLY A 161 9.66 -23.67 -9.65
N GLY A 162 8.76 -22.71 -9.41
CA GLY A 162 7.48 -22.95 -8.73
C GLY A 162 6.51 -23.78 -9.57
N ILE A 163 6.47 -23.56 -10.90
CA ILE A 163 5.65 -24.34 -11.84
C ILE A 163 6.24 -25.75 -12.01
N ALA A 164 7.56 -25.85 -12.13
CA ALA A 164 8.28 -27.10 -12.34
C ALA A 164 8.76 -27.74 -11.02
N SER A 165 7.91 -27.74 -10.00
CA SER A 165 8.23 -28.20 -8.63
C SER A 165 8.71 -29.66 -8.54
N THR A 166 8.57 -30.44 -9.62
CA THR A 166 9.05 -31.82 -9.75
C THR A 166 10.52 -31.91 -10.16
N LEU A 167 11.13 -30.81 -10.60
CA LEU A 167 12.55 -30.78 -10.96
C LEU A 167 13.38 -30.70 -9.68
N GLY A 168 14.16 -31.73 -9.38
CA GLY A 168 15.06 -31.77 -8.23
C GLY A 168 16.13 -30.65 -8.23
N PRO A 169 17.13 -30.69 -7.35
CA PRO A 169 18.14 -29.61 -7.16
C PRO A 169 18.89 -29.18 -8.43
N GLU A 170 19.01 -30.07 -9.42
CA GLU A 170 19.61 -29.78 -10.72
C GLU A 170 18.70 -28.92 -11.62
N GLY A 171 17.38 -28.89 -11.32
CA GLY A 171 16.39 -28.13 -12.09
C GLY A 171 16.64 -26.63 -12.12
N GLY A 172 17.15 -26.07 -11.04
CA GLY A 172 17.45 -24.62 -10.95
C GLY A 172 18.49 -24.16 -11.98
N LYS A 173 19.56 -24.95 -12.18
CA LYS A 173 20.60 -24.65 -13.17
C LYS A 173 20.05 -24.78 -14.59
N PHE A 174 19.19 -25.75 -14.82
CA PHE A 174 18.56 -25.99 -16.10
C PHE A 174 17.59 -24.87 -16.47
N ILE A 175 16.79 -24.39 -15.51
CA ILE A 175 15.88 -23.25 -15.69
C ILE A 175 16.65 -21.99 -16.05
N GLY A 176 17.75 -21.67 -15.35
CA GLY A 176 18.58 -20.50 -15.66
C GLY A 176 19.09 -20.52 -17.11
N ARG A 177 19.55 -21.69 -17.58
CA ARG A 177 20.01 -21.85 -18.96
C ARG A 177 18.87 -21.72 -20.00
N ILE A 178 17.68 -22.19 -19.70
CA ILE A 178 16.50 -22.02 -20.55
C ILE A 178 16.15 -20.53 -20.69
N ILE A 179 16.19 -19.79 -19.57
CA ILE A 179 15.92 -18.35 -19.58
C ILE A 179 16.94 -17.63 -20.46
N ASP A 180 18.22 -17.92 -20.30
CA ASP A 180 19.28 -17.28 -21.10
C ASP A 180 19.09 -17.58 -22.61
N VAL A 181 18.82 -18.82 -22.98
CA VAL A 181 18.56 -19.22 -24.38
C VAL A 181 17.30 -18.55 -24.94
N ALA A 182 16.25 -18.38 -24.13
CA ALA A 182 15.02 -17.74 -24.57
C ALA A 182 15.19 -16.26 -24.98
N TYR A 183 16.23 -15.60 -24.46
CA TYR A 183 16.56 -14.22 -24.81
C TYR A 183 17.70 -14.09 -25.84
N GLU A 184 18.25 -15.18 -26.31
CA GLU A 184 19.26 -15.19 -27.39
C GLU A 184 18.63 -15.28 -28.80
N TYR A 185 17.33 -15.60 -28.88
CA TYR A 185 16.53 -15.68 -30.10
C TYR A 185 15.54 -14.51 -30.21
#